data_2ff67fd7605c8d5add59c487da5ba0f4
#
_entry.id   2ff67fd7605c8d5add59c487da5ba0f4
#
_cell.length_a   1.000
_cell.length_b   1.000
_cell.length_c   1.000
_cell.angle_alpha   90.00
_cell.angle_beta   90.00
_cell.angle_gamma   90.00
#
_symmetry.space_group_name_H-M   'P 1'
#
loop_
_entity.id
_entity.type
_entity.pdbx_description
1 polymer ?
#
loop_
_entity_poly.entity_id
_entity_poly.type
_entity_poly.pdbx_seq_one_letter_code
_entity_poly.pdbx_strand_id
1 'polypeptide(L)'
;MCIRDSDEVATYIVDIARATRVSPSLALGVSPRGATALMATSRAWAWLAGRTFVTPDDVKALAHATLAHRLSLRPEAELEGVGVGAVLESALGSVPVPR
;
A
#
# COMPACT_ATOMS: atom_id res chain seq x y z
N MET A 1 -3.01 17.81 -16.59
CA MET A 1 -3.19 18.29 -15.21
C MET A 1 -2.29 17.48 -14.28
N CYS A 2 -1.52 18.19 -13.43
CA CYS A 2 -0.65 17.52 -12.47
C CYS A 2 -1.39 17.33 -11.13
N ILE A 3 -1.37 16.13 -10.62
CA ILE A 3 -1.89 15.83 -9.30
C ILE A 3 -0.72 15.95 -8.31
N ARG A 4 -0.92 16.73 -7.27
CA ARG A 4 0.09 16.92 -6.24
C ARG A 4 0.11 15.76 -5.27
N ASP A 5 1.30 15.29 -4.94
CA ASP A 5 1.53 14.44 -3.79
C ASP A 5 2.42 15.20 -2.82
N SER A 6 2.12 15.08 -1.53
CA SER A 6 2.96 15.65 -0.50
C SER A 6 4.06 14.67 -0.15
N ASP A 7 5.15 15.17 0.44
CA ASP A 7 6.22 14.32 0.96
C ASP A 7 5.70 13.36 2.02
N GLU A 8 4.70 13.79 2.79
CA GLU A 8 4.08 12.95 3.81
C GLU A 8 3.36 11.75 3.20
N VAL A 9 2.67 11.94 2.08
CA VAL A 9 2.00 10.83 1.38
C VAL A 9 3.02 9.88 0.78
N ALA A 10 4.08 10.42 0.18
CA ALA A 10 5.16 9.58 -0.37
C ALA A 10 5.82 8.76 0.74
N THR A 11 6.10 9.38 1.87
CA THR A 11 6.66 8.69 3.04
C THR A 11 5.71 7.61 3.54
N TYR A 12 4.42 7.89 3.57
CA TYR A 12 3.41 6.93 3.99
C TYR A 12 3.44 5.67 3.11
N ILE A 13 3.52 5.85 1.79
CA ILE A 13 3.60 4.74 0.84
C ILE A 13 4.88 3.92 1.07
N VAL A 14 6.01 4.59 1.27
CA VAL A 14 7.28 3.90 1.56
C VAL A 14 7.18 3.12 2.87
N ASP A 15 6.55 3.69 3.90
CA ASP A 15 6.39 3.04 5.18
C ASP A 15 5.49 1.80 5.08
N ILE A 16 4.44 1.87 4.27
CA ILE A 16 3.60 0.70 3.99
C ILE A 16 4.43 -0.40 3.32
N ALA A 17 5.23 -0.04 2.32
CA ALA A 17 6.09 -1.00 1.63
C ALA A 17 7.08 -1.65 2.60
N ARG A 18 7.69 -0.86 3.48
CA ARG A 18 8.60 -1.38 4.51
C ARG A 18 7.91 -2.31 5.49
N ALA A 19 6.68 -1.96 5.90
CA ALA A 19 5.91 -2.80 6.81
C ALA A 19 5.63 -4.16 6.19
N THR A 20 5.34 -4.23 4.89
CA THR A 20 5.13 -5.51 4.22
C THR A 20 6.42 -6.32 4.14
N ARG A 21 7.57 -5.67 3.93
CA ARG A 21 8.86 -6.36 3.82
C ARG A 21 9.30 -7.02 5.13
N VAL A 22 8.87 -6.49 6.26
CA VAL A 22 9.23 -7.04 7.58
C VAL A 22 8.15 -7.94 8.16
N SER A 23 7.05 -8.15 7.43
CA SER A 23 5.97 -9.01 7.89
C SER A 23 6.44 -10.47 7.95
N PRO A 24 6.24 -11.16 9.09
CA PRO A 24 6.65 -12.56 9.20
C PRO A 24 5.79 -13.51 8.37
N SER A 25 4.64 -13.05 7.89
CA SER A 25 3.71 -13.87 7.10
C SER A 25 4.01 -13.82 5.60
N LEU A 26 4.86 -12.89 5.15
CA LEU A 26 5.15 -12.70 3.74
C LEU A 26 6.53 -13.22 3.38
N ALA A 27 6.59 -14.03 2.31
CA ALA A 27 7.86 -14.42 1.69
C ALA A 27 8.41 -13.27 0.86
N LEU A 28 7.51 -12.47 0.26
CA LEU A 28 7.87 -11.34 -0.58
C LEU A 28 6.94 -10.17 -0.29
N GLY A 29 7.52 -9.06 0.13
CA GLY A 29 6.78 -7.81 0.36
C GLY A 29 6.73 -6.93 -0.88
N VAL A 30 6.23 -5.73 -0.71
CA VAL A 30 6.08 -4.76 -1.80
C VAL A 30 7.45 -4.30 -2.29
N SER A 31 7.68 -4.41 -3.59
CA SER A 31 8.89 -3.92 -4.24
C SER A 31 8.82 -2.40 -4.45
N PRO A 32 9.96 -1.74 -4.76
CA PRO A 32 9.91 -0.32 -5.14
C PRO A 32 8.99 -0.04 -6.32
N ARG A 33 8.90 -0.98 -7.27
CA ARG A 33 7.97 -0.86 -8.41
C ARG A 33 6.52 -0.89 -7.94
N GLY A 34 6.20 -1.74 -6.96
CA GLY A 34 4.87 -1.78 -6.37
C GLY A 34 4.51 -0.47 -5.65
N ALA A 35 5.47 0.10 -4.94
CA ALA A 35 5.26 1.40 -4.28
C ALA A 35 5.01 2.51 -5.31
N THR A 36 5.75 2.51 -6.41
CA THR A 36 5.55 3.46 -7.50
C THR A 36 4.17 3.28 -8.14
N ALA A 37 3.75 2.03 -8.33
CA ALA A 37 2.42 1.73 -8.87
C ALA A 37 1.31 2.25 -7.94
N LEU A 38 1.48 2.10 -6.63
CA LEU A 38 0.50 2.60 -5.67
C LEU A 38 0.39 4.13 -5.73
N MET A 39 1.52 4.82 -5.86
CA MET A 39 1.50 6.27 -6.02
C MET A 39 0.75 6.68 -7.29
N ALA A 40 1.03 6.00 -8.42
CA ALA A 40 0.39 6.29 -9.69
C ALA A 40 -1.12 6.05 -9.65
N THR A 41 -1.56 4.93 -9.06
CA THR A 41 -2.99 4.64 -8.95
C THR A 41 -3.70 5.59 -7.99
N SER A 42 -3.02 6.00 -6.93
CA SER A 42 -3.58 6.97 -5.97
C SER A 42 -3.78 8.34 -6.62
N ARG A 43 -2.83 8.77 -7.46
CA ARG A 43 -2.97 10.01 -8.23
C ARG A 43 -4.16 9.94 -9.19
N ALA A 44 -4.28 8.84 -9.90
CA ALA A 44 -5.39 8.65 -10.83
C ALA A 44 -6.73 8.67 -10.10
N TRP A 45 -6.80 8.03 -8.96
CA TRP A 45 -8.01 8.02 -8.13
C TRP A 45 -8.38 9.43 -7.65
N ALA A 46 -7.41 10.20 -7.17
CA ALA A 46 -7.63 11.58 -6.74
C ALA A 46 -8.15 12.43 -7.90
N TRP A 47 -7.56 12.27 -9.09
CA TRP A 47 -7.98 12.98 -10.27
C TRP A 47 -9.44 12.65 -10.65
N LEU A 48 -9.79 11.38 -10.62
CA LEU A 48 -11.17 10.94 -10.90
C LEU A 48 -12.17 11.50 -9.88
N ALA A 49 -11.72 11.71 -8.64
CA ALA A 49 -12.54 12.30 -7.59
C ALA A 49 -12.59 13.85 -7.66
N GLY A 50 -11.93 14.44 -8.64
CA GLY A 50 -11.93 15.90 -8.85
C GLY A 50 -10.97 16.66 -7.96
N ARG A 51 -10.01 15.98 -7.34
CA ARG A 51 -9.01 16.63 -6.48
C ARG A 51 -7.70 16.83 -7.22
N THR A 52 -6.92 17.82 -6.75
CA THR A 52 -5.60 18.11 -7.30
C THR A 52 -4.47 17.62 -6.38
N PHE A 53 -4.80 16.83 -5.38
CA PHE A 53 -3.84 16.30 -4.42
C PHE A 53 -4.26 14.89 -3.98
N VAL A 54 -3.26 14.10 -3.58
CA VAL A 54 -3.46 12.74 -3.06
C VAL A 54 -3.56 12.80 -1.54
N THR A 55 -4.51 12.05 -0.98
CA THR A 55 -4.67 11.93 0.47
C THR A 55 -4.27 10.53 0.92
N PRO A 56 -3.93 10.34 2.22
CA PRO A 56 -3.68 8.99 2.74
C PRO A 56 -4.88 8.04 2.56
N ASP A 57 -6.10 8.57 2.58
CA ASP A 57 -7.29 7.75 2.35
C ASP A 57 -7.32 7.20 0.92
N ASP A 58 -6.84 7.97 -0.06
CA ASP A 58 -6.71 7.51 -1.44
C ASP A 58 -5.76 6.32 -1.51
N VAL A 59 -4.63 6.41 -0.79
CA VAL A 59 -3.64 5.34 -0.73
C VAL A 59 -4.26 4.08 -0.13
N LYS A 60 -4.98 4.21 0.99
CA LYS A 60 -5.63 3.07 1.63
C LYS A 60 -6.68 2.44 0.73
N ALA A 61 -7.47 3.26 0.05
CA ALA A 61 -8.54 2.76 -0.83
C ALA A 61 -7.99 1.89 -1.96
N LEU A 62 -6.79 2.20 -2.45
CA LEU A 62 -6.22 1.51 -3.59
C LEU A 62 -5.14 0.49 -3.23
N ALA A 63 -4.73 0.43 -1.95
CA ALA A 63 -3.65 -0.46 -1.54
C ALA A 63 -3.97 -1.92 -1.84
N HIS A 64 -5.17 -2.38 -1.51
CA HIS A 64 -5.57 -3.77 -1.78
C HIS A 64 -5.57 -4.08 -3.27
N ALA A 65 -6.18 -3.23 -4.07
CA ALA A 65 -6.27 -3.45 -5.51
C ALA A 65 -4.90 -3.43 -6.19
N THR A 66 -3.99 -2.58 -5.71
CA THR A 66 -2.69 -2.39 -6.35
C THR A 66 -1.65 -3.37 -5.83
N LEU A 67 -1.66 -3.67 -4.53
CA LEU A 67 -0.58 -4.41 -3.87
C LEU A 67 -0.88 -5.88 -3.59
N ALA A 68 -2.15 -6.26 -3.43
CA ALA A 68 -2.47 -7.62 -2.97
C ALA A 68 -1.86 -8.71 -3.87
N HIS A 69 -1.88 -8.53 -5.17
CA HIS A 69 -1.34 -9.53 -6.11
C HIS A 69 0.19 -9.45 -6.26
N ARG A 70 0.81 -8.47 -5.61
CA ARG A 70 2.27 -8.28 -5.63
C ARG A 70 2.96 -8.84 -4.39
N LEU A 71 2.18 -9.43 -3.48
CA LEU A 71 2.66 -10.01 -2.24
C LEU A 71 2.60 -11.53 -2.34
N SER A 72 3.57 -12.20 -1.70
CA SER A 72 3.60 -13.66 -1.61
C SER A 72 3.61 -14.08 -0.16
N LEU A 73 2.67 -14.93 0.23
CA LEU A 73 2.63 -15.49 1.57
C LEU A 73 3.68 -16.58 1.74
N ARG A 74 4.19 -16.74 2.95
CA ARG A 74 4.99 -17.90 3.30
C ARG A 74 4.09 -19.13 3.36
N PRO A 75 4.61 -20.32 2.98
CA PRO A 75 3.80 -21.54 3.04
C PRO A 75 3.17 -21.81 4.41
N GLU A 76 3.89 -21.48 5.49
CA GLU A 76 3.40 -21.66 6.85
C GLU A 76 2.16 -20.79 7.11
N ALA A 77 2.15 -19.57 6.59
CA ALA A 77 1.02 -18.67 6.74
C ALA A 77 -0.18 -19.15 5.95
N GLU A 78 0.04 -19.66 4.75
CA GLU A 78 -1.05 -20.25 3.94
C GLU A 78 -1.69 -21.44 4.65
N LEU A 79 -0.88 -22.30 5.26
CA LEU A 79 -1.37 -23.46 5.99
C LEU A 79 -2.19 -23.05 7.21
N GLU A 80 -1.89 -21.91 7.81
CA GLU A 80 -2.63 -21.39 8.96
C GLU A 80 -3.92 -20.68 8.54
N GLY A 81 -4.18 -20.55 7.24
CA GLY A 81 -5.38 -19.87 6.75
C GLY A 81 -5.26 -18.37 6.66
N VAL A 82 -4.04 -17.85 6.72
CA VAL A 82 -3.79 -16.40 6.61
C VAL A 82 -3.97 -15.96 5.15
N GLY A 83 -4.74 -14.90 4.93
CA GLY A 83 -4.93 -14.34 3.59
C GLY A 83 -4.04 -13.11 3.37
N VAL A 84 -3.70 -12.85 2.10
CA VAL A 84 -2.93 -11.66 1.73
C VAL A 84 -3.64 -10.37 2.18
N GLY A 85 -4.96 -10.32 2.04
CA GLY A 85 -5.75 -9.17 2.47
C GLY A 85 -5.59 -8.86 3.94
N ALA A 86 -5.60 -9.89 4.80
CA ALA A 86 -5.43 -9.71 6.24
C ALA A 86 -4.04 -9.21 6.59
N VAL A 87 -3.01 -9.72 5.90
CA VAL A 87 -1.63 -9.27 6.12
C VAL A 87 -1.47 -7.81 5.70
N LEU A 88 -2.04 -7.44 4.58
CA LEU A 88 -1.98 -6.07 4.08
C LEU A 88 -2.72 -5.11 5.02
N GLU A 89 -3.90 -5.50 5.52
CA GLU A 89 -4.64 -4.71 6.52
C GLU A 89 -3.81 -4.50 7.79
N SER A 90 -3.13 -5.53 8.25
CA SER A 90 -2.26 -5.44 9.41
C SER A 90 -1.11 -4.46 9.16
N ALA A 91 -0.50 -4.53 7.97
CA ALA A 91 0.57 -3.61 7.59
C ALA A 91 0.06 -2.16 7.53
N LEU A 92 -1.11 -1.94 6.93
CA LEU A 92 -1.71 -0.61 6.86
C LEU A 92 -2.01 -0.06 8.26
N GLY A 93 -2.49 -0.93 9.15
CA GLY A 93 -2.81 -0.53 10.53
C GLY A 93 -1.59 -0.21 11.38
N SER A 94 -0.41 -0.75 11.01
CA SER A 94 0.82 -0.54 11.77
C SER A 94 1.52 0.78 11.40
N VAL A 95 1.16 1.38 10.27
CA VAL A 95 1.80 2.61 9.78
C VAL A 95 0.94 3.81 10.16
N PRO A 96 1.54 4.82 10.86
CA PRO A 96 0.79 6.02 11.22
C PRO A 96 0.34 6.79 9.98
N VAL A 97 -0.92 7.22 9.98
CA VAL A 97 -1.45 8.04 8.89
C VAL A 97 -0.93 9.47 9.05
N PRO A 98 -0.36 10.10 8.00
CA PRO A 98 0.06 11.50 8.08
C PRO A 98 -1.17 12.40 8.24
N ARG A 99 -1.00 13.46 8.98
CA ARG A 99 -2.06 14.44 9.22
C ARG A 99 -1.71 15.79 8.63
#